data_efe19056e9f3638f5396d749cc35685f
#
_entry.id   efe19056e9f3638f5396d749cc35685f
#
_cell.length_a   1.000
_cell.length_b   1.000
_cell.length_c   1.000
_cell.angle_alpha   90.00
_cell.angle_beta   90.00
_cell.angle_gamma   90.00
#
_symmetry.space_group_name_H-M   'P 1'
#
loop_
_entity.id
_entity.type
_entity.pdbx_description
1 polymer ?
#
loop_
_entity_poly.entity_id
_entity_poly.type
_entity_poly.pdbx_seq_one_letter_code
_entity_poly.pdbx_strand_id
1 'polypeptide(L)'
;MYMLTILQLEAYRATGDKKYLDRDALEMTSYLDKLQQPNGLFYHAPDVPFFWGRGDGWVAAGMAEILRDLPADHPQRMRIMKGYKTMMASLLKYQGKDGMWRELIDHEEAWPESSSSAMFTFAMMTGAKNGWLDASTNGPSARKGWIAVAGYIDQNSNLTSVCEGTGKKNDLEYYLERKRITGDFHGHAAVLWAASALLR
;
A
#
# COMPACT_ATOMS: atom_id res chain seq x y z
N MET A 1 8.38 -2.64 5.10
CA MET A 1 8.24 -3.79 4.18
C MET A 1 8.66 -3.42 2.76
N TYR A 2 8.04 -2.44 2.10
CA TYR A 2 8.28 -2.11 0.68
C TYR A 2 9.78 -1.95 0.30
N MET A 3 10.56 -1.22 1.07
CA MET A 3 11.99 -1.01 0.79
C MET A 3 12.81 -2.31 0.75
N LEU A 4 12.50 -3.25 1.61
CA LEU A 4 13.15 -4.59 1.59
C LEU A 4 12.71 -5.35 0.35
N THR A 5 11.41 -5.36 0.04
CA THR A 5 10.85 -6.01 -1.14
C THR A 5 11.48 -5.47 -2.42
N ILE A 6 11.46 -4.16 -2.65
CA ILE A 6 11.98 -3.60 -3.90
C ILE A 6 13.49 -3.82 -4.06
N LEU A 7 14.25 -3.76 -2.98
CA LEU A 7 15.69 -4.05 -3.02
C LEU A 7 15.97 -5.49 -3.48
N GLN A 8 15.22 -6.45 -2.94
CA GLN A 8 15.35 -7.86 -3.31
C GLN A 8 14.89 -8.11 -4.75
N LEU A 9 13.77 -7.50 -5.16
CA LEU A 9 13.27 -7.62 -6.53
C LEU A 9 14.23 -7.01 -7.55
N GLU A 10 14.81 -5.84 -7.28
CA GLU A 10 15.82 -5.24 -8.17
C GLU A 10 17.09 -6.09 -8.24
N ALA A 11 17.52 -6.68 -7.13
CA ALA A 11 18.63 -7.62 -7.13
C ALA A 11 18.32 -8.88 -7.96
N TYR A 12 17.10 -9.41 -7.85
CA TYR A 12 16.64 -10.52 -8.68
C TYR A 12 16.58 -10.14 -10.17
N ARG A 13 15.96 -9.01 -10.51
CA ARG A 13 15.84 -8.51 -11.89
C ARG A 13 17.20 -8.29 -12.55
N ALA A 14 18.18 -7.80 -11.77
CA ALA A 14 19.53 -7.53 -12.27
C ALA A 14 20.39 -8.79 -12.44
N THR A 15 20.20 -9.81 -11.59
CA THR A 15 21.10 -10.98 -11.53
C THR A 15 20.48 -12.28 -12.02
N GLY A 16 19.14 -12.38 -12.02
CA GLY A 16 18.42 -13.64 -12.23
C GLY A 16 18.52 -14.65 -11.08
N ASP A 17 19.19 -14.28 -9.98
CA ASP A 17 19.42 -15.19 -8.86
C ASP A 17 18.17 -15.29 -7.98
N LYS A 18 17.53 -16.46 -8.04
CA LYS A 18 16.27 -16.75 -7.34
C LYS A 18 16.34 -16.59 -5.82
N LYS A 19 17.54 -16.67 -5.23
CA LYS A 19 17.71 -16.49 -3.77
C LYS A 19 17.11 -15.17 -3.26
N TYR A 20 17.17 -14.10 -4.07
CA TYR A 20 16.60 -12.80 -3.69
C TYR A 20 15.07 -12.86 -3.69
N LEU A 21 14.48 -13.51 -4.70
CA LEU A 21 13.04 -13.68 -4.80
C LEU A 21 12.49 -14.60 -3.70
N ASP A 22 13.17 -15.73 -3.45
CA ASP A 22 12.79 -16.68 -2.40
C ASP A 22 12.84 -16.03 -1.02
N ARG A 23 13.88 -15.23 -0.76
CA ARG A 23 14.04 -14.50 0.49
C ARG A 23 12.95 -13.45 0.66
N ASP A 24 12.65 -12.65 -0.37
CA ASP A 24 11.58 -11.64 -0.31
C ASP A 24 10.22 -12.28 -0.04
N ALA A 25 9.92 -13.41 -0.70
CA ALA A 25 8.69 -14.16 -0.48
C ALA A 25 8.57 -14.67 0.97
N LEU A 26 9.67 -15.14 1.55
CA LEU A 26 9.72 -15.58 2.96
C LEU A 26 9.52 -14.40 3.92
N GLU A 27 10.19 -13.27 3.67
CA GLU A 27 10.04 -12.05 4.47
C GLU A 27 8.60 -11.51 4.40
N MET A 28 8.00 -11.47 3.20
CA MET A 28 6.61 -11.05 3.01
C MET A 28 5.63 -11.96 3.76
N THR A 29 5.78 -13.28 3.67
CA THR A 29 4.89 -14.21 4.39
C THR A 29 5.06 -14.09 5.90
N SER A 30 6.28 -13.90 6.39
CA SER A 30 6.54 -13.66 7.82
C SER A 30 5.87 -12.39 8.31
N TYR A 31 5.83 -11.35 7.47
CA TYR A 31 5.16 -10.09 7.78
C TYR A 31 3.64 -10.25 7.81
N LEU A 32 3.08 -10.98 6.83
CA LEU A 32 1.67 -11.35 6.79
C LEU A 32 1.24 -12.12 8.05
N ASP A 33 2.03 -13.11 8.45
CA ASP A 33 1.70 -13.97 9.59
C ASP A 33 1.78 -13.26 10.94
N LYS A 34 2.62 -12.24 11.06
CA LYS A 34 2.81 -11.49 12.30
C LYS A 34 1.86 -10.30 12.46
N LEU A 35 1.50 -9.62 11.37
CA LEU A 35 0.86 -8.31 11.45
C LEU A 35 -0.50 -8.23 10.78
N GLN A 36 -0.79 -9.06 9.76
CA GLN A 36 -2.09 -9.02 9.09
C GLN A 36 -3.20 -9.49 10.03
N GLN A 37 -4.22 -8.67 10.17
CA GLN A 37 -5.37 -8.97 11.00
C GLN A 37 -6.49 -9.65 10.19
N PRO A 38 -7.50 -10.25 10.85
CA PRO A 38 -8.62 -10.91 10.16
C PRO A 38 -9.37 -10.01 9.16
N ASN A 39 -9.38 -8.70 9.40
CA ASN A 39 -9.94 -7.72 8.46
C ASN A 39 -9.03 -7.44 7.24
N GLY A 40 -7.83 -8.03 7.19
CA GLY A 40 -6.89 -7.89 6.08
C GLY A 40 -5.94 -6.70 6.17
N LEU A 41 -6.15 -5.77 7.10
CA LEU A 41 -5.24 -4.66 7.38
C LEU A 41 -4.10 -5.09 8.30
N PHE A 42 -3.08 -4.25 8.43
CA PHE A 42 -1.88 -4.58 9.20
C PHE A 42 -1.72 -3.68 10.40
N TYR A 43 -1.50 -4.25 11.57
CA TYR A 43 -1.04 -3.47 12.70
C TYR A 43 0.30 -2.79 12.38
N HIS A 44 0.47 -1.56 12.85
CA HIS A 44 1.72 -0.83 12.66
C HIS A 44 2.93 -1.56 13.28
N ALA A 45 2.70 -2.24 14.40
CA ALA A 45 3.66 -3.17 15.02
C ALA A 45 2.89 -4.22 15.84
N PRO A 46 3.53 -5.33 16.27
CA PRO A 46 2.85 -6.36 17.06
C PRO A 46 2.21 -5.85 18.36
N ASP A 47 2.76 -4.79 18.92
CA ASP A 47 2.36 -4.12 20.15
C ASP A 47 1.62 -2.78 19.91
N VAL A 48 1.28 -2.46 18.65
CA VAL A 48 0.63 -1.20 18.25
C VAL A 48 -0.54 -1.50 17.30
N PRO A 49 -1.77 -1.69 17.87
CA PRO A 49 -2.93 -2.20 17.15
C PRO A 49 -3.66 -1.10 16.33
N PHE A 50 -2.92 -0.26 15.61
CA PHE A 50 -3.45 0.77 14.73
C PHE A 50 -3.14 0.46 13.28
N PHE A 51 -4.12 0.67 12.40
CA PHE A 51 -4.00 0.51 10.95
C PHE A 51 -3.55 1.82 10.32
N TRP A 52 -2.26 2.13 10.47
CA TRP A 52 -1.67 3.35 9.94
C TRP A 52 -1.60 3.31 8.41
N GLY A 53 -2.25 4.27 7.76
CA GLY A 53 -2.45 4.27 6.31
C GLY A 53 -1.18 4.06 5.51
N ARG A 54 -0.10 4.85 5.78
CA ARG A 54 1.16 4.65 5.05
C ARG A 54 1.87 3.34 5.41
N GLY A 55 1.71 2.83 6.63
CA GLY A 55 2.22 1.52 7.01
C GLY A 55 1.60 0.41 6.15
N ASP A 56 0.28 0.40 6.08
CA ASP A 56 -0.50 -0.47 5.21
C ASP A 56 -0.18 -0.23 3.72
N GLY A 57 0.03 1.02 3.32
CA GLY A 57 0.41 1.38 1.95
C GLY A 57 1.71 0.72 1.50
N TRP A 58 2.73 0.70 2.37
CA TRP A 58 3.98 -0.01 2.10
C TRP A 58 3.78 -1.50 1.85
N VAL A 59 2.87 -2.13 2.60
CA VAL A 59 2.58 -3.56 2.45
C VAL A 59 1.78 -3.80 1.19
N ALA A 60 0.77 -3.00 0.91
CA ALA A 60 -0.04 -3.09 -0.31
C ALA A 60 0.83 -2.99 -1.58
N ALA A 61 1.70 -1.96 -1.64
CA ALA A 61 2.61 -1.78 -2.75
C ALA A 61 3.65 -2.90 -2.85
N GLY A 62 4.21 -3.34 -1.72
CA GLY A 62 5.16 -4.46 -1.67
C GLY A 62 4.55 -5.77 -2.17
N MET A 63 3.34 -6.12 -1.72
CA MET A 63 2.65 -7.32 -2.22
C MET A 63 2.33 -7.21 -3.72
N ALA A 64 1.94 -6.03 -4.20
CA ALA A 64 1.68 -5.83 -5.62
C ALA A 64 2.95 -6.00 -6.47
N GLU A 65 4.10 -5.52 -6.00
CA GLU A 65 5.37 -5.66 -6.71
C GLU A 65 5.88 -7.10 -6.70
N ILE A 66 5.95 -7.77 -5.54
CA ILE A 66 6.46 -9.15 -5.48
C ILE A 66 5.62 -10.11 -6.31
N LEU A 67 4.30 -9.97 -6.32
CA LEU A 67 3.40 -10.82 -7.09
C LEU A 67 3.59 -10.71 -8.61
N ARG A 68 4.20 -9.64 -9.11
CA ARG A 68 4.53 -9.49 -10.53
C ARG A 68 5.70 -10.38 -10.97
N ASP A 69 6.66 -10.57 -10.09
CA ASP A 69 7.87 -11.34 -10.40
C ASP A 69 7.81 -12.79 -9.87
N LEU A 70 7.00 -13.02 -8.84
CA LEU A 70 6.91 -14.34 -8.19
C LEU A 70 6.24 -15.37 -9.14
N PRO A 71 6.90 -16.49 -9.49
CA PRO A 71 6.32 -17.51 -10.35
C PRO A 71 4.99 -18.08 -9.82
N ALA A 72 4.14 -18.54 -10.73
CA ALA A 72 2.81 -19.07 -10.38
C ALA A 72 2.88 -20.29 -9.44
N ASP A 73 3.92 -21.09 -9.58
CA ASP A 73 4.19 -22.33 -8.82
C ASP A 73 5.06 -22.10 -7.58
N HIS A 74 5.45 -20.84 -7.29
CA HIS A 74 6.26 -20.54 -6.10
C HIS A 74 5.49 -20.87 -4.81
N PRO A 75 6.10 -21.57 -3.84
CA PRO A 75 5.40 -22.07 -2.63
C PRO A 75 4.68 -21.00 -1.83
N GLN A 76 5.24 -19.79 -1.74
CA GLN A 76 4.67 -18.68 -0.97
C GLN A 76 3.62 -17.86 -1.75
N ARG A 77 3.52 -18.03 -3.07
CA ARG A 77 2.64 -17.19 -3.90
C ARG A 77 1.18 -17.19 -3.45
N MET A 78 0.64 -18.37 -3.16
CA MET A 78 -0.76 -18.49 -2.73
C MET A 78 -1.03 -17.74 -1.42
N ARG A 79 -0.09 -17.82 -0.46
CA ARG A 79 -0.21 -17.11 0.83
C ARG A 79 -0.18 -15.60 0.64
N ILE A 80 0.75 -15.10 -0.18
CA ILE A 80 0.87 -13.66 -0.47
C ILE A 80 -0.35 -13.18 -1.25
N MET A 81 -0.79 -13.90 -2.26
CA MET A 81 -1.99 -13.57 -3.04
C MET A 81 -3.24 -13.51 -2.17
N LYS A 82 -3.41 -14.45 -1.25
CA LYS A 82 -4.53 -14.44 -0.29
C LYS A 82 -4.49 -13.19 0.60
N GLY A 83 -3.32 -12.89 1.18
CA GLY A 83 -3.13 -11.70 2.02
C GLY A 83 -3.43 -10.40 1.26
N TYR A 84 -2.92 -10.31 0.04
CA TYR A 84 -3.17 -9.17 -0.85
C TYR A 84 -4.68 -9.00 -1.16
N LYS A 85 -5.37 -10.06 -1.60
CA LYS A 85 -6.80 -9.99 -1.91
C LYS A 85 -7.65 -9.61 -0.70
N THR A 86 -7.33 -10.15 0.48
CA THR A 86 -8.03 -9.81 1.72
C THR A 86 -7.85 -8.33 2.06
N MET A 87 -6.63 -7.81 1.91
CA MET A 87 -6.36 -6.39 2.13
C MET A 87 -7.11 -5.51 1.13
N MET A 88 -7.08 -5.83 -0.17
CA MET A 88 -7.79 -5.04 -1.18
C MET A 88 -9.32 -5.02 -0.94
N ALA A 89 -9.90 -6.13 -0.49
CA ALA A 89 -11.32 -6.17 -0.13
C ALA A 89 -11.65 -5.26 1.06
N SER A 90 -10.75 -5.13 2.03
CA SER A 90 -10.91 -4.18 3.14
C SER A 90 -10.76 -2.74 2.69
N LEU A 91 -9.78 -2.46 1.87
CA LEU A 91 -9.57 -1.11 1.34
C LEU A 91 -10.76 -0.61 0.51
N LEU A 92 -11.49 -1.49 -0.18
CA LEU A 92 -12.75 -1.13 -0.83
C LEU A 92 -13.80 -0.61 0.17
N LYS A 93 -13.88 -1.20 1.37
CA LYS A 93 -14.83 -0.77 2.42
C LYS A 93 -14.46 0.56 3.03
N TYR A 94 -13.17 0.80 3.22
CA TYR A 94 -12.64 1.97 3.92
C TYR A 94 -12.35 3.16 2.99
N GLN A 95 -12.57 3.03 1.68
CA GLN A 95 -12.43 4.18 0.78
C GLN A 95 -13.53 5.21 1.04
N GLY A 96 -13.13 6.42 1.39
CA GLY A 96 -14.05 7.53 1.62
C GLY A 96 -14.88 7.91 0.38
N LYS A 97 -15.98 8.63 0.61
CA LYS A 97 -16.81 9.17 -0.48
C LYS A 97 -16.02 10.14 -1.38
N ASP A 98 -15.00 10.77 -0.83
CA ASP A 98 -14.03 11.63 -1.50
C ASP A 98 -13.00 10.87 -2.35
N GLY A 99 -12.95 9.54 -2.25
CA GLY A 99 -12.00 8.69 -2.97
C GLY A 99 -10.71 8.42 -2.23
N MET A 100 -10.48 9.08 -1.10
CA MET A 100 -9.28 8.96 -0.27
C MET A 100 -9.43 7.91 0.82
N TRP A 101 -8.30 7.44 1.34
CA TRP A 101 -8.23 6.68 2.59
C TRP A 101 -7.69 7.58 3.71
N ARG A 102 -8.02 7.22 4.93
CA ARG A 102 -7.68 7.97 6.12
C ARG A 102 -6.27 7.64 6.61
N GLU A 103 -5.71 8.56 7.40
CA GLU A 103 -4.41 8.38 8.06
C GLU A 103 -4.40 7.15 8.99
N LEU A 104 -5.48 6.94 9.76
CA LEU A 104 -5.88 5.66 10.35
C LEU A 104 -7.06 5.12 9.54
N ILE A 105 -6.88 3.98 8.88
CA ILE A 105 -7.78 3.49 7.82
C ILE A 105 -9.20 3.25 8.32
N ASP A 106 -9.34 2.74 9.53
CA ASP A 106 -10.61 2.36 10.16
C ASP A 106 -11.21 3.45 11.06
N HIS A 107 -10.65 4.65 11.07
CA HIS A 107 -11.11 5.81 11.84
C HIS A 107 -11.68 6.88 10.91
N GLU A 108 -13.02 7.06 10.92
CA GLU A 108 -13.69 8.04 10.05
C GLU A 108 -13.29 9.49 10.38
N GLU A 109 -12.95 9.76 11.65
CA GLU A 109 -12.48 11.07 12.13
C GLU A 109 -11.07 11.41 11.70
N ALA A 110 -10.26 10.42 11.30
CA ALA A 110 -8.93 10.64 10.78
C ALA A 110 -8.98 11.37 9.43
N TRP A 111 -7.99 12.18 9.19
CA TRP A 111 -7.92 13.01 7.97
C TRP A 111 -7.51 12.19 6.72
N PRO A 112 -7.89 12.65 5.49
CA PRO A 112 -7.49 12.01 4.24
C PRO A 112 -5.98 12.07 4.03
N GLU A 113 -5.32 10.91 3.88
CA GLU A 113 -3.87 10.80 3.74
C GLU A 113 -3.49 10.46 2.30
N SER A 114 -2.71 11.32 1.67
CA SER A 114 -2.47 11.24 0.24
C SER A 114 -1.44 10.19 -0.17
N SER A 115 -0.41 9.95 0.65
CA SER A 115 0.62 8.96 0.29
C SER A 115 0.09 7.53 0.33
N SER A 116 -0.65 7.16 1.37
CA SER A 116 -1.29 5.84 1.44
C SER A 116 -2.35 5.66 0.37
N SER A 117 -3.15 6.71 0.12
CA SER A 117 -4.15 6.69 -0.95
C SER A 117 -3.54 6.43 -2.32
N ALA A 118 -2.38 7.03 -2.61
CA ALA A 118 -1.64 6.76 -3.84
C ALA A 118 -1.09 5.32 -3.88
N MET A 119 -0.56 4.79 -2.76
CA MET A 119 -0.06 3.42 -2.65
C MET A 119 -1.17 2.38 -2.82
N PHE A 120 -2.35 2.59 -2.22
CA PHE A 120 -3.50 1.71 -2.38
C PHE A 120 -4.04 1.74 -3.80
N THR A 121 -4.09 2.93 -4.40
CA THR A 121 -4.46 3.12 -5.80
C THR A 121 -3.52 2.36 -6.72
N PHE A 122 -2.19 2.48 -6.52
CA PHE A 122 -1.18 1.71 -7.25
C PHE A 122 -1.41 0.20 -7.12
N ALA A 123 -1.60 -0.29 -5.90
CA ALA A 123 -1.81 -1.71 -5.64
C ALA A 123 -3.08 -2.23 -6.33
N MET A 124 -4.21 -1.52 -6.21
CA MET A 124 -5.47 -1.90 -6.87
C MET A 124 -5.37 -1.90 -8.39
N MET A 125 -4.76 -0.86 -9.00
CA MET A 125 -4.53 -0.82 -10.44
C MET A 125 -3.69 -2.00 -10.92
N THR A 126 -2.59 -2.27 -10.22
CA THR A 126 -1.70 -3.38 -10.53
C THR A 126 -2.46 -4.72 -10.49
N GLY A 127 -3.25 -4.94 -9.46
CA GLY A 127 -4.02 -6.18 -9.32
C GLY A 127 -5.13 -6.33 -10.35
N ALA A 128 -5.84 -5.26 -10.69
CA ALA A 128 -6.88 -5.29 -11.71
C ALA A 128 -6.29 -5.57 -13.11
N LYS A 129 -5.19 -4.91 -13.47
CA LYS A 129 -4.51 -5.11 -14.76
C LYS A 129 -3.88 -6.50 -14.92
N ASN A 130 -3.44 -7.11 -13.83
CA ASN A 130 -2.87 -8.47 -13.86
C ASN A 130 -3.93 -9.57 -13.68
N GLY A 131 -5.22 -9.23 -13.59
CA GLY A 131 -6.32 -10.20 -13.41
C GLY A 131 -6.35 -10.86 -12.03
N TRP A 132 -5.65 -10.31 -11.03
CA TRP A 132 -5.67 -10.82 -9.66
C TRP A 132 -6.90 -10.37 -8.89
N LEU A 133 -7.41 -9.21 -9.24
CA LEU A 133 -8.63 -8.60 -8.68
C LEU A 133 -9.70 -8.50 -9.77
N ASP A 134 -10.95 -8.56 -9.36
CA ASP A 134 -12.06 -8.25 -10.26
C ASP A 134 -11.99 -6.77 -10.68
N ALA A 135 -11.75 -6.54 -11.97
CA ALA A 135 -11.61 -5.22 -12.54
C ALA A 135 -12.91 -4.40 -12.49
N SER A 136 -14.08 -5.06 -12.51
CA SER A 136 -15.38 -4.39 -12.44
C SER A 136 -15.63 -3.76 -11.07
N THR A 137 -15.07 -4.32 -10.02
CA THR A 137 -15.18 -3.84 -8.63
C THR A 137 -14.02 -2.94 -8.24
N ASN A 138 -12.78 -3.38 -8.51
CA ASN A 138 -11.59 -2.66 -8.04
C ASN A 138 -11.16 -1.53 -8.99
N GLY A 139 -11.47 -1.61 -10.27
CA GLY A 139 -11.15 -0.59 -11.27
C GLY A 139 -11.78 0.77 -10.96
N PRO A 140 -13.10 0.86 -10.71
CA PRO A 140 -13.76 2.10 -10.30
C PRO A 140 -13.17 2.71 -9.03
N SER A 141 -12.86 1.89 -8.01
CA SER A 141 -12.22 2.34 -6.77
C SER A 141 -10.82 2.90 -7.02
N ALA A 142 -9.99 2.18 -7.78
CA ALA A 142 -8.66 2.64 -8.15
C ALA A 142 -8.71 3.96 -8.96
N ARG A 143 -9.64 4.06 -9.92
CA ARG A 143 -9.83 5.30 -10.69
C ARG A 143 -10.26 6.46 -9.81
N LYS A 144 -11.20 6.22 -8.88
CA LYS A 144 -11.66 7.22 -7.92
C LYS A 144 -10.52 7.69 -7.03
N GLY A 145 -9.70 6.76 -6.51
CA GLY A 145 -8.51 7.06 -5.72
C GLY A 145 -7.50 7.89 -6.50
N TRP A 146 -7.24 7.54 -7.76
CA TRP A 146 -6.33 8.31 -8.62
C TRP A 146 -6.80 9.76 -8.82
N ILE A 147 -8.08 9.95 -9.17
CA ILE A 147 -8.65 11.29 -9.38
C ILE A 147 -8.56 12.11 -8.08
N ALA A 148 -8.88 11.49 -6.94
CA ALA A 148 -8.80 12.15 -5.65
C ALA A 148 -7.37 12.56 -5.31
N VAL A 149 -6.40 11.66 -5.41
CA VAL A 149 -4.97 11.95 -5.14
C VAL A 149 -4.43 13.04 -6.06
N ALA A 150 -4.79 13.01 -7.35
CA ALA A 150 -4.39 14.05 -8.30
C ALA A 150 -4.88 15.44 -7.87
N GLY A 151 -6.05 15.52 -7.24
CA GLY A 151 -6.59 16.76 -6.67
C GLY A 151 -5.81 17.31 -5.45
N TYR A 152 -4.92 16.51 -4.87
CA TYR A 152 -4.02 16.94 -3.78
C TYR A 152 -2.66 17.46 -4.28
N ILE A 153 -2.42 17.49 -5.58
CA ILE A 153 -1.24 18.12 -6.17
C ILE A 153 -1.51 19.62 -6.31
N ASP A 154 -0.70 20.42 -5.65
CA ASP A 154 -0.82 21.87 -5.68
C ASP A 154 -0.24 22.50 -6.98
N GLN A 155 -0.40 23.82 -7.11
CA GLN A 155 0.10 24.57 -8.27
C GLN A 155 1.63 24.54 -8.44
N ASN A 156 2.37 24.14 -7.39
CA ASN A 156 3.83 24.00 -7.41
C ASN A 156 4.24 22.54 -7.66
N SER A 157 3.31 21.66 -8.06
CA SER A 157 3.50 20.22 -8.27
C SER A 157 3.87 19.45 -7.00
N ASN A 158 3.57 19.97 -5.82
CA ASN A 158 3.75 19.28 -4.56
C ASN A 158 2.50 18.51 -4.18
N LEU A 159 2.65 17.27 -3.72
CA LEU A 159 1.57 16.55 -3.07
C LEU A 159 1.36 17.09 -1.66
N THR A 160 0.14 17.49 -1.37
CA THR A 160 -0.29 17.96 -0.04
C THR A 160 -0.88 16.82 0.78
N SER A 161 -1.12 17.06 2.08
CA SER A 161 -1.75 16.09 3.00
C SER A 161 -1.00 14.75 3.09
N VAL A 162 0.33 14.80 3.15
CA VAL A 162 1.19 13.64 3.38
C VAL A 162 1.49 13.53 4.86
N CYS A 163 1.28 12.37 5.46
CA CYS A 163 1.61 12.13 6.86
C CYS A 163 3.12 12.29 7.10
N GLU A 164 3.50 13.02 8.13
CA GLU A 164 4.91 13.08 8.57
C GLU A 164 5.48 11.71 8.94
N GLY A 165 6.79 11.63 9.12
CA GLY A 165 7.44 10.41 9.63
C GLY A 165 6.84 9.98 10.97
N THR A 166 6.34 8.74 11.04
CA THR A 166 5.56 8.25 12.18
C THR A 166 6.26 7.04 12.79
N GLY A 167 6.67 7.17 14.03
CA GLY A 167 7.17 6.06 14.84
C GLY A 167 6.02 5.21 15.39
N LYS A 168 6.35 4.04 15.94
CA LYS A 168 5.34 3.23 16.61
C LYS A 168 5.05 3.79 18.01
N LYS A 169 3.77 4.01 18.31
CA LYS A 169 3.29 4.38 19.63
C LYS A 169 1.91 3.79 19.85
N ASN A 170 1.68 3.12 20.97
CA ASN A 170 0.35 2.59 21.31
C ASN A 170 -0.50 3.69 21.94
N ASP A 171 -0.92 4.65 21.11
CA ASP A 171 -1.64 5.86 21.54
C ASP A 171 -2.43 6.39 20.34
N LEU A 172 -3.75 6.36 20.41
CA LEU A 172 -4.64 6.79 19.32
C LEU A 172 -4.46 8.27 18.97
N GLU A 173 -4.40 9.14 20.00
CA GLU A 173 -4.27 10.58 19.81
C GLU A 173 -2.99 10.92 19.05
N TYR A 174 -1.88 10.23 19.36
CA TYR A 174 -0.62 10.36 18.63
C TYR A 174 -0.79 10.17 17.13
N TYR A 175 -1.61 9.21 16.66
CA TYR A 175 -1.85 8.98 15.24
C TYR A 175 -2.78 10.03 14.65
N LEU A 176 -3.88 10.36 15.31
CA LEU A 176 -4.85 11.36 14.83
C LEU A 176 -4.24 12.76 14.69
N GLU A 177 -3.26 13.09 15.52
CA GLU A 177 -2.55 14.38 15.53
C GLU A 177 -1.33 14.45 14.60
N ARG A 178 -1.07 13.40 13.77
CA ARG A 178 0.07 13.47 12.84
C ARG A 178 -0.02 14.67 11.93
N LYS A 179 1.14 15.35 11.75
CA LYS A 179 1.24 16.54 10.89
C LYS A 179 1.07 16.15 9.42
N ARG A 180 0.41 17.04 8.70
CA ARG A 180 0.25 16.97 7.25
C ARG A 180 1.35 17.78 6.60
N ILE A 181 2.19 17.10 5.83
CA ILE A 181 3.33 17.70 5.15
C ILE A 181 2.97 17.92 3.67
N THR A 182 3.49 19.01 3.09
CA THR A 182 3.43 19.27 1.65
C THR A 182 4.80 19.05 1.04
N GLY A 183 4.87 18.35 -0.10
CA GLY A 183 6.12 18.11 -0.83
C GLY A 183 7.00 17.01 -0.24
N ASP A 184 6.46 16.15 0.63
CA ASP A 184 7.21 15.00 1.18
C ASP A 184 7.44 13.93 0.11
N PHE A 185 8.66 13.40 0.05
CA PHE A 185 9.06 12.40 -0.96
C PHE A 185 8.28 11.08 -0.87
N HIS A 186 7.78 10.69 0.32
CA HIS A 186 6.93 9.50 0.45
C HIS A 186 5.64 9.64 -0.35
N GLY A 187 5.09 10.85 -0.42
CA GLY A 187 3.92 11.15 -1.22
C GLY A 187 4.24 11.19 -2.71
N HIS A 188 5.29 11.93 -3.09
CA HIS A 188 5.71 12.04 -4.50
C HIS A 188 6.02 10.68 -5.13
N ALA A 189 6.79 9.84 -4.43
CA ALA A 189 7.10 8.48 -4.91
C ALA A 189 5.81 7.67 -5.16
N ALA A 190 4.87 7.68 -4.21
CA ALA A 190 3.63 6.92 -4.32
C ALA A 190 2.75 7.38 -5.51
N VAL A 191 2.68 8.70 -5.76
CA VAL A 191 1.97 9.24 -6.94
C VAL A 191 2.62 8.78 -8.23
N LEU A 192 3.95 8.80 -8.32
CA LEU A 192 4.68 8.33 -9.50
C LEU A 192 4.46 6.83 -9.75
N TRP A 193 4.37 6.01 -8.71
CA TRP A 193 4.01 4.60 -8.87
C TRP A 193 2.60 4.43 -9.41
N ALA A 194 1.61 5.15 -8.86
CA ALA A 194 0.24 5.10 -9.34
C ALA A 194 0.14 5.58 -10.80
N ALA A 195 0.80 6.68 -11.15
CA ALA A 195 0.88 7.17 -12.52
C ALA A 195 1.53 6.14 -13.47
N SER A 196 2.65 5.54 -13.05
CA SER A 196 3.32 4.47 -13.81
C SER A 196 2.40 3.25 -14.02
N ALA A 197 1.61 2.87 -13.01
CA ALA A 197 0.65 1.77 -13.14
C ALA A 197 -0.49 2.06 -14.13
N LEU A 198 -0.85 3.32 -14.33
CA LEU A 198 -1.81 3.72 -15.37
C LEU A 198 -1.27 3.50 -16.79
N LEU A 199 0.03 3.70 -17.00
CA LEU A 199 0.68 3.66 -18.31
C LEU A 199 1.08 2.24 -18.76
N ARG A 200 1.16 1.29 -17.84
CA ARG A 200 1.53 -0.12 -18.11
C ARG A 200 0.30 -0.98 -18.56
#